data_dac750d19a5c1feefb71ece860a4b51c
#
_entry.id   dac750d19a5c1feefb71ece860a4b51c
#
_cell.length_a   1.000
_cell.length_b   1.000
_cell.length_c   1.000
_cell.angle_alpha   90.00
_cell.angle_beta   90.00
_cell.angle_gamma   90.00
#
_symmetry.space_group_name_H-M   'P 1'
#
loop_
_entity.id
_entity.type
_entity.pdbx_description
1 polymer ?
#
loop_
_entity_poly.entity_id
_entity_poly.type
_entity_poly.pdbx_seq_one_letter_code
_entity_poly.pdbx_strand_id
1 'polypeptide(L)'
;MPALTHMTEKTFSPLRYAIWSMRSSYHTLPDINGVEQEAGEAYRAKDFTVSQEQMSVSLDIAGAYPKEARVRRWIRKVQLAEGKILISETVEAEVPEEVELHYLLRDRPDIAAPGRAVLTRGSVLLLYPTYPCARNQKRSR
;
A
#
# COMPACT_ATOMS: atom_id res chain seq x y z
N MET A 1 2.58 22.34 -6.96
CA MET A 1 1.43 22.00 -6.10
C MET A 1 0.52 21.11 -6.94
N PRO A 2 0.13 19.91 -6.51
CA PRO A 2 -0.93 19.20 -7.19
C PRO A 2 -2.18 20.08 -7.14
N ALA A 3 -2.81 20.29 -8.28
CA ALA A 3 -4.04 21.04 -8.38
C ALA A 3 -5.07 20.39 -7.43
N LEU A 4 -5.65 21.19 -6.56
CA LEU A 4 -6.82 20.79 -5.78
C LEU A 4 -7.83 20.24 -6.81
N THR A 5 -8.14 18.96 -6.70
CA THR A 5 -9.13 18.31 -7.56
C THR A 5 -10.47 18.98 -7.23
N HIS A 6 -10.92 19.87 -8.09
CA HIS A 6 -12.24 20.47 -7.92
C HIS A 6 -13.28 19.36 -7.94
N MET A 7 -14.09 19.29 -6.89
CA MET A 7 -15.26 18.40 -6.88
C MET A 7 -16.18 18.79 -8.03
N THR A 8 -16.46 17.85 -8.88
CA THR A 8 -17.35 17.99 -10.04
C THR A 8 -18.51 16.99 -9.91
N GLU A 9 -19.53 17.11 -10.75
CA GLU A 9 -20.61 16.11 -10.83
C GLU A 9 -20.05 14.69 -11.03
N LYS A 10 -18.93 14.54 -11.75
CA LYS A 10 -18.26 13.27 -11.96
C LYS A 10 -17.78 12.64 -10.64
N THR A 11 -17.38 13.45 -9.64
CA THR A 11 -16.93 12.98 -8.33
C THR A 11 -18.02 12.20 -7.58
N PHE A 12 -19.29 12.53 -7.82
CA PHE A 12 -20.45 11.91 -7.17
C PHE A 12 -21.21 10.93 -8.08
N SER A 13 -20.64 10.61 -9.24
CA SER A 13 -21.22 9.69 -10.22
C SER A 13 -20.51 8.33 -10.20
N PRO A 14 -21.06 7.29 -10.87
CA PRO A 14 -20.37 6.02 -11.10
C PRO A 14 -19.01 6.17 -11.81
N LEU A 15 -18.78 7.29 -12.49
CA LEU A 15 -17.52 7.59 -13.18
C LEU A 15 -16.44 8.19 -12.26
N ARG A 16 -16.66 8.26 -10.96
CA ARG A 16 -15.71 8.82 -9.98
C ARG A 16 -14.32 8.16 -10.05
N TYR A 17 -14.27 6.87 -10.29
CA TYR A 17 -13.00 6.12 -10.39
C TYR A 17 -12.27 6.27 -11.72
N ALA A 18 -12.85 7.04 -12.68
CA ALA A 18 -12.09 7.55 -13.82
C ALA A 18 -11.26 8.81 -13.45
N ILE A 19 -11.43 9.34 -12.23
CA ILE A 19 -10.62 10.41 -11.68
C ILE A 19 -9.44 9.76 -10.96
N TRP A 20 -8.22 10.03 -11.40
CA TRP A 20 -7.01 9.39 -10.87
C TRP A 20 -6.90 9.46 -9.35
N SER A 21 -7.21 10.61 -8.73
CA SER A 21 -7.14 10.81 -7.27
C SER A 21 -8.19 10.02 -6.46
N MET A 22 -9.11 9.32 -7.12
CA MET A 22 -10.09 8.45 -6.49
C MET A 22 -9.70 6.97 -6.57
N ARG A 23 -8.63 6.64 -7.30
CA ARG A 23 -8.13 5.28 -7.46
C ARG A 23 -7.16 4.92 -6.35
N SER A 24 -7.16 3.67 -5.90
CA SER A 24 -6.30 3.21 -4.80
C SER A 24 -4.80 3.25 -5.14
N SER A 25 -4.41 3.08 -6.40
CA SER A 25 -3.02 3.20 -6.86
C SER A 25 -2.39 4.58 -6.61
N TYR A 26 -3.20 5.61 -6.40
CA TYR A 26 -2.72 6.96 -6.09
C TYR A 26 -2.78 7.29 -4.59
N HIS A 27 -2.94 6.27 -3.76
CA HIS A 27 -2.90 6.36 -2.31
C HIS A 27 -1.77 5.49 -1.75
N THR A 28 -1.55 5.53 -0.43
CA THR A 28 -0.54 4.68 0.24
C THR A 28 -1.08 3.26 0.41
N LEU A 29 -1.30 2.58 -0.71
CA LEU A 29 -1.88 1.24 -0.80
C LEU A 29 -1.08 0.40 -1.81
N PRO A 30 -1.05 -0.93 -1.66
CA PRO A 30 -0.44 -1.81 -2.64
C PRO A 30 -1.34 -2.03 -3.86
N ASP A 31 -0.73 -2.18 -5.03
CA ASP A 31 -1.31 -2.91 -6.14
C ASP A 31 -0.77 -4.34 -6.11
N ILE A 32 -1.65 -5.32 -6.27
CA ILE A 32 -1.33 -6.73 -6.12
C ILE A 32 -1.68 -7.43 -7.43
N ASN A 33 -0.69 -8.02 -8.10
CA ASN A 33 -0.86 -8.60 -9.45
C ASN A 33 -1.42 -7.60 -10.49
N GLY A 34 -1.07 -6.32 -10.37
CA GLY A 34 -1.59 -5.26 -11.21
C GLY A 34 -3.06 -4.90 -10.92
N VAL A 35 -3.60 -5.34 -9.77
CA VAL A 35 -5.00 -5.11 -9.37
C VAL A 35 -5.07 -4.12 -8.21
N GLU A 36 -5.94 -3.15 -8.35
CA GLU A 36 -6.25 -2.15 -7.34
C GLU A 36 -7.36 -2.61 -6.38
N GLN A 37 -7.55 -1.88 -5.28
CA GLN A 37 -8.74 -2.06 -4.45
C GLN A 37 -10.00 -1.73 -5.26
N GLU A 38 -11.05 -2.50 -5.01
CA GLU A 38 -12.33 -2.33 -5.68
C GLU A 38 -13.28 -1.48 -4.84
N ALA A 39 -14.21 -0.81 -5.51
CA ALA A 39 -15.25 -0.03 -4.86
C ALA A 39 -16.50 -0.87 -4.60
N GLY A 40 -17.11 -0.69 -3.46
CA GLY A 40 -18.36 -1.34 -3.13
C GLY A 40 -18.42 -1.83 -1.69
N GLU A 41 -19.61 -2.12 -1.21
CA GLU A 41 -19.84 -2.52 0.17
C GLU A 41 -19.18 -3.87 0.51
N ALA A 42 -19.01 -4.73 -0.49
CA ALA A 42 -18.35 -6.03 -0.33
C ALA A 42 -16.82 -5.92 -0.12
N TYR A 43 -16.21 -4.83 -0.58
CA TYR A 43 -14.77 -4.62 -0.57
C TYR A 43 -14.36 -3.77 0.63
N ARG A 44 -13.90 -4.41 1.68
CA ARG A 44 -13.54 -3.73 2.93
C ARG A 44 -12.45 -4.45 3.70
N ALA A 45 -11.66 -3.68 4.43
CA ALA A 45 -10.73 -4.23 5.41
C ALA A 45 -11.47 -4.93 6.55
N LYS A 46 -10.79 -5.88 7.19
CA LYS A 46 -11.30 -6.69 8.32
C LYS A 46 -10.30 -6.67 9.48
N ASP A 47 -10.69 -7.28 10.57
CA ASP A 47 -9.82 -7.55 11.73
C ASP A 47 -9.11 -6.29 12.25
N PHE A 48 -9.81 -5.16 12.24
CA PHE A 48 -9.28 -3.91 12.77
C PHE A 48 -9.06 -4.02 14.28
N THR A 49 -7.82 -3.78 14.71
CA THR A 49 -7.41 -3.81 16.12
C THR A 49 -6.62 -2.57 16.49
N VAL A 50 -6.76 -2.16 17.76
CA VAL A 50 -6.01 -1.03 18.34
C VAL A 50 -5.34 -1.51 19.62
N SER A 51 -4.05 -1.24 19.77
CA SER A 51 -3.30 -1.44 21.01
C SER A 51 -2.78 -0.10 21.51
N GLN A 52 -3.32 0.38 22.61
CA GLN A 52 -2.83 1.59 23.26
C GLN A 52 -1.45 1.38 23.88
N GLU A 53 -1.20 0.21 24.46
CA GLU A 53 0.09 -0.14 25.04
C GLU A 53 1.22 -0.11 24.00
N GLN A 54 0.97 -0.67 22.82
CA GLN A 54 1.93 -0.69 21.72
C GLN A 54 1.87 0.55 20.82
N MET A 55 0.96 1.49 21.10
CA MET A 55 0.71 2.64 20.24
C MET A 55 0.53 2.23 18.78
N SER A 56 -0.30 1.22 18.51
CA SER A 56 -0.44 0.64 17.19
C SER A 56 -1.86 0.34 16.78
N VAL A 57 -2.07 0.33 15.46
CA VAL A 57 -3.28 -0.16 14.82
C VAL A 57 -2.91 -1.24 13.82
N SER A 58 -3.79 -2.22 13.63
CA SER A 58 -3.61 -3.31 12.66
C SER A 58 -4.92 -3.65 12.00
N LEU A 59 -4.87 -4.02 10.72
CA LEU A 59 -6.05 -4.44 9.95
C LEU A 59 -5.63 -5.36 8.81
N ASP A 60 -6.55 -6.24 8.39
CA ASP A 60 -6.42 -7.05 7.19
C ASP A 60 -7.07 -6.32 6.02
N ILE A 61 -6.26 -5.90 5.05
CA ILE A 61 -6.73 -5.17 3.86
C ILE A 61 -7.06 -6.09 2.66
N ALA A 62 -6.79 -7.40 2.75
CA ALA A 62 -7.03 -8.32 1.63
C ALA A 62 -8.49 -8.30 1.14
N GLY A 63 -9.45 -8.16 2.05
CA GLY A 63 -10.87 -8.10 1.70
C GLY A 63 -11.31 -6.85 0.92
N ALA A 64 -10.44 -5.86 0.73
CA ALA A 64 -10.69 -4.69 -0.12
C ALA A 64 -10.29 -4.91 -1.59
N TYR A 65 -9.68 -6.07 -1.91
CA TYR A 65 -9.25 -6.43 -3.26
C TYR A 65 -10.18 -7.46 -3.89
N PRO A 66 -10.36 -7.43 -5.21
CA PRO A 66 -11.08 -8.47 -5.92
C PRO A 66 -10.27 -9.79 -5.95
N LYS A 67 -10.94 -10.89 -6.34
CA LYS A 67 -10.34 -12.23 -6.32
C LYS A 67 -9.11 -12.37 -7.22
N GLU A 68 -9.02 -11.54 -8.25
CA GLU A 68 -7.91 -11.47 -9.21
C GLU A 68 -6.60 -11.09 -8.53
N ALA A 69 -6.65 -10.40 -7.40
CA ALA A 69 -5.48 -10.09 -6.59
C ALA A 69 -4.85 -11.34 -5.95
N ARG A 70 -5.58 -12.47 -5.81
CA ARG A 70 -5.12 -13.76 -5.26
C ARG A 70 -4.43 -13.66 -3.91
N VAL A 71 -4.77 -12.66 -3.13
CA VAL A 71 -4.29 -12.47 -1.77
C VAL A 71 -5.29 -13.03 -0.78
N ARG A 72 -4.82 -13.88 0.15
CA ARG A 72 -5.66 -14.46 1.20
C ARG A 72 -5.73 -13.57 2.41
N ARG A 73 -4.59 -12.99 2.77
CA ARG A 73 -4.43 -12.16 3.95
C ARG A 73 -3.34 -11.14 3.71
N TRP A 74 -3.60 -9.90 4.12
CA TRP A 74 -2.63 -8.82 4.10
C TRP A 74 -2.79 -7.97 5.35
N ILE A 75 -1.99 -8.26 6.35
CA ILE A 75 -2.01 -7.50 7.60
C ILE A 75 -1.09 -6.31 7.48
N ARG A 76 -1.67 -5.12 7.59
CA ARG A 76 -0.94 -3.88 7.76
C ARG A 76 -0.99 -3.46 9.22
N LYS A 77 0.17 -3.30 9.84
CA LYS A 77 0.31 -2.73 11.18
C LYS A 77 1.03 -1.40 11.09
N VAL A 78 0.46 -0.37 11.69
CA VAL A 78 1.08 0.94 11.86
C VAL A 78 1.33 1.15 13.34
N GLN A 79 2.56 1.47 13.72
CA GLN A 79 2.97 1.65 15.10
C GLN A 79 3.78 2.93 15.26
N LEU A 80 3.50 3.68 16.32
CA LEU A 80 4.34 4.80 16.75
C LEU A 80 5.30 4.29 17.82
N ALA A 81 6.59 4.28 17.53
CA ALA A 81 7.62 3.84 18.46
C ALA A 81 8.85 4.76 18.36
N GLU A 82 9.37 5.21 19.49
CA GLU A 82 10.60 6.03 19.55
C GLU A 82 10.58 7.26 18.61
N GLY A 83 9.42 7.92 18.51
CA GLY A 83 9.23 9.07 17.61
C GLY A 83 9.24 8.74 16.11
N LYS A 84 9.13 7.46 15.76
CA LYS A 84 9.05 6.95 14.37
C LYS A 84 7.72 6.29 14.12
N ILE A 85 7.26 6.37 12.88
CA ILE A 85 6.13 5.56 12.41
C ILE A 85 6.69 4.32 11.72
N LEU A 86 6.35 3.15 12.24
CA LEU A 86 6.69 1.86 11.66
C LEU A 86 5.47 1.33 10.92
N ILE A 87 5.62 0.98 9.66
CA ILE A 87 4.60 0.29 8.88
C ILE A 87 5.12 -1.11 8.57
N SER A 88 4.41 -2.12 9.03
CA SER A 88 4.74 -3.52 8.80
C SER A 88 3.64 -4.18 7.97
N GLU A 89 4.06 -4.94 6.97
CA GLU A 89 3.17 -5.70 6.09
C GLU A 89 3.46 -7.19 6.24
N THR A 90 2.41 -7.98 6.48
CA THR A 90 2.49 -9.44 6.48
C THR A 90 1.52 -9.98 5.47
N VAL A 91 2.01 -10.74 4.48
CA VAL A 91 1.25 -11.16 3.31
C VAL A 91 1.18 -12.68 3.22
N GLU A 92 -0.02 -13.19 3.02
CA GLU A 92 -0.29 -14.59 2.66
C GLU A 92 -0.97 -14.59 1.28
N ALA A 93 -0.23 -15.01 0.26
CA ALA A 93 -0.70 -15.06 -1.12
C ALA A 93 -0.72 -16.50 -1.65
N GLU A 94 -1.51 -16.77 -2.69
CA GLU A 94 -1.65 -18.11 -3.27
C GLU A 94 -0.50 -18.48 -4.20
N VAL A 95 0.14 -17.48 -4.80
CA VAL A 95 1.28 -17.61 -5.71
C VAL A 95 2.27 -16.49 -5.42
N PRO A 96 3.55 -16.60 -5.87
CA PRO A 96 4.48 -15.48 -5.85
C PRO A 96 3.86 -14.30 -6.61
N GLU A 97 3.62 -13.21 -5.91
CA GLU A 97 2.85 -12.08 -6.39
C GLU A 97 3.79 -10.96 -6.83
N GLU A 98 3.40 -10.28 -7.89
CA GLU A 98 3.94 -8.96 -8.17
C GLU A 98 3.22 -7.95 -7.29
N VAL A 99 3.96 -7.30 -6.40
CA VAL A 99 3.43 -6.31 -5.47
C VAL A 99 4.12 -4.99 -5.71
N GLU A 100 3.34 -3.97 -6.00
CA GLU A 100 3.81 -2.60 -6.09
C GLU A 100 3.26 -1.80 -4.91
N LEU A 101 4.16 -1.37 -4.00
CA LEU A 101 3.80 -0.54 -2.86
C LEU A 101 3.87 0.94 -3.24
N HIS A 102 2.73 1.60 -3.22
CA HIS A 102 2.65 3.04 -3.47
C HIS A 102 2.78 3.82 -2.16
N TYR A 103 3.50 4.94 -2.22
CA TYR A 103 3.58 5.90 -1.13
C TYR A 103 3.34 7.30 -1.65
N LEU A 104 2.28 7.93 -1.18
CA LEU A 104 2.00 9.33 -1.50
C LEU A 104 2.87 10.23 -0.63
N LEU A 105 3.82 10.90 -1.26
CA LEU A 105 4.77 11.78 -0.60
C LEU A 105 4.55 13.23 -1.05
N ARG A 106 4.80 14.18 -0.14
CA ARG A 106 4.69 15.61 -0.45
C ARG A 106 5.79 16.10 -1.38
N ASP A 107 7.00 15.61 -1.14
CA ASP A 107 8.20 16.03 -1.87
C ASP A 107 8.85 14.80 -2.53
N ARG A 108 9.61 15.05 -3.60
CA ARG A 108 10.36 13.97 -4.26
C ARG A 108 11.41 13.41 -3.29
N PRO A 109 11.43 12.10 -3.04
CA PRO A 109 12.44 11.49 -2.20
C PRO A 109 13.80 11.46 -2.91
N ASP A 110 14.87 11.57 -2.13
CA ASP A 110 16.21 11.21 -2.57
C ASP A 110 16.43 9.71 -2.32
N ILE A 111 16.67 8.96 -3.39
CA ILE A 111 16.91 7.51 -3.36
C ILE A 111 18.40 7.28 -3.62
N ALA A 112 19.22 7.63 -2.65
CA ALA A 112 20.69 7.51 -2.77
C ALA A 112 21.21 6.07 -2.60
N ALA A 113 20.41 5.18 -2.02
CA ALA A 113 20.79 3.78 -1.80
C ALA A 113 19.55 2.85 -1.89
N PRO A 114 19.72 1.60 -2.33
CA PRO A 114 18.65 0.61 -2.30
C PRO A 114 18.06 0.47 -0.89
N GLY A 115 16.74 0.45 -0.80
CA GLY A 115 16.02 0.33 0.47
C GLY A 115 15.96 1.59 1.31
N ARG A 116 16.45 2.73 0.83
CA ARG A 116 16.45 3.99 1.57
C ARG A 116 15.96 5.15 0.72
N ALA A 117 14.88 5.78 1.16
CA ALA A 117 14.40 7.05 0.63
C ALA A 117 14.45 8.14 1.71
N VAL A 118 14.99 9.30 1.39
CA VAL A 118 15.13 10.43 2.31
C VAL A 118 14.28 11.59 1.81
N LEU A 119 13.49 12.17 2.69
CA LEU A 119 12.67 13.35 2.43
C LEU A 119 13.33 14.59 3.05
N THR A 120 13.39 15.69 2.30
CA THR A 120 14.10 16.90 2.69
C THR A 120 13.46 17.69 3.84
N ARG A 121 12.18 17.43 4.16
CA ARG A 121 11.45 18.11 5.23
C ARG A 121 10.89 17.12 6.26
N GLY A 122 11.75 16.75 7.18
CA GLY A 122 11.44 15.74 8.20
C GLY A 122 11.86 14.35 7.71
N SER A 123 12.78 13.76 8.43
CA SER A 123 13.42 12.50 8.07
C SER A 123 12.42 11.35 8.12
N VAL A 124 11.74 11.07 7.03
CA VAL A 124 11.04 9.79 6.86
C VAL A 124 12.00 8.85 6.18
N LEU A 125 12.51 7.90 6.93
CA LEU A 125 13.35 6.82 6.43
C LEU A 125 12.41 5.66 6.10
N LEU A 126 12.18 5.41 4.81
CA LEU A 126 11.49 4.20 4.36
C LEU A 126 12.56 3.10 4.21
N LEU A 127 12.54 2.14 5.11
CA LEU A 127 13.34 0.92 4.97
C LEU A 127 12.51 -0.09 4.20
N TYR A 128 12.91 -0.41 2.97
CA TYR A 128 12.34 -1.53 2.23
C TYR A 128 12.93 -2.82 2.80
N PRO A 129 12.12 -3.81 3.18
CA PRO A 129 12.64 -5.13 3.46
C PRO A 129 13.29 -5.65 2.17
N THR A 130 14.56 -6.00 2.24
CA THR A 130 15.20 -6.77 1.19
C THR A 130 14.68 -8.20 1.29
N TYR A 131 13.57 -8.51 0.62
CA TYR A 131 13.21 -9.91 0.41
C TYR A 131 14.28 -10.53 -0.49
N PRO A 132 14.84 -11.70 -0.13
CA PRO A 132 15.63 -12.44 -1.08
C PRO A 132 14.70 -12.76 -2.26
N CYS A 133 14.92 -12.09 -3.38
CA CYS A 133 14.25 -12.43 -4.63
C CYS A 133 14.57 -13.89 -4.91
N ALA A 134 13.58 -14.76 -4.86
CA ALA A 134 13.73 -16.14 -5.28
C ALA A 134 14.11 -16.08 -6.77
N ARG A 135 15.41 -16.23 -7.06
CA ARG A 135 15.90 -16.34 -8.43
C ARG A 135 15.21 -17.54 -9.04
N ASN A 136 14.33 -17.27 -9.99
CA ASN A 136 13.82 -18.29 -10.90
C ASN A 136 15.03 -18.92 -11.60
N GLN A 137 15.54 -20.03 -11.07
CA GLN A 137 16.46 -20.88 -11.81
C GLN A 137 15.65 -21.51 -12.96
N LYS A 138 15.66 -20.87 -14.13
CA LYS A 138 15.32 -21.54 -15.37
C LYS A 138 16.27 -22.72 -15.51
N ARG A 139 15.81 -23.92 -15.21
CA ARG A 139 16.45 -25.15 -15.64
C ARG A 139 16.33 -25.19 -17.16
N SER A 140 17.43 -24.88 -17.84
CA SER A 140 17.63 -25.26 -19.25
C SER A 140 17.69 -26.79 -19.31
N ARG A 141 16.80 -27.37 -20.08
CA ARG A 141 16.97 -28.67 -20.71
C ARG A 141 17.14 -28.45 -22.20
#